data_b3e94c9c5b6071284e1b3a2c9d3f7451
#
_entry.id   b3e94c9c5b6071284e1b3a2c9d3f7451
#
_cell.length_a   1.000
_cell.length_b   1.000
_cell.length_c   1.000
_cell.angle_alpha   90.00
_cell.angle_beta   90.00
_cell.angle_gamma   90.00
#
_symmetry.space_group_name_H-M   'P 1'
#
loop_
_entity.id
_entity.type
_entity.pdbx_description
1 polymer ?
#
loop_
_entity_poly.entity_id
_entity_poly.type
_entity_poly.pdbx_seq_one_letter_code
_entity_poly.pdbx_strand_id
1 'polypeptide(L)'
;MLWEPQGWEVKIHPYVSSHRGSARVLAAAIALACMGGCAHSSGASSDGAEYSGASAEITRGDLVGETTVQGTLHYADSYTQKSAFDGVITALPTPGSTIKLGERSYTVGGQSAYLLHGNTPAWRTFESGMSDGEDVKQLEESLAKLGHFAAEADSHFDWRTQAAISQWQKSLGVSRDGVLPLGQVLFASEDLRVGALKARVGDSAANGTELFSASSSRQIISANLKLSDQALGVVGSTVTIRLPGAQTTKGTISSVEPPKEKTSSEGADQQGTTKDRIIPITVTPDDPAATEKLQEASVSLGITSQTKKDVLSVPLGALVAITPDQFGVEVIGDDGKTTRVPVQTGLFAGDRVEVASDDLHEGQRVVVPNR
;
A
#
# COMPACT_ATOMS: atom_id res chain seq x y z
N MET A 1 37.59 41.89 -20.27
CA MET A 1 36.20 42.33 -20.49
C MET A 1 35.34 41.65 -19.39
N LEU A 2 35.01 42.45 -18.40
CA LEU A 2 34.23 42.06 -17.21
C LEU A 2 32.75 42.21 -17.56
N TRP A 3 31.92 41.22 -17.29
CA TRP A 3 30.47 41.31 -17.41
C TRP A 3 29.84 41.11 -16.03
N GLU A 4 29.19 42.15 -15.51
CA GLU A 4 28.43 42.20 -14.29
C GLU A 4 27.02 41.57 -14.48
N PRO A 5 26.46 40.91 -13.48
CA PRO A 5 25.07 40.47 -13.49
C PRO A 5 24.16 41.55 -12.89
N GLN A 6 23.12 41.92 -13.63
CA GLN A 6 22.04 42.80 -13.15
C GLN A 6 21.08 42.06 -12.22
N GLY A 7 20.89 42.62 -11.01
CA GLY A 7 19.95 42.17 -10.02
C GLY A 7 18.52 42.55 -10.36
N TRP A 8 17.59 41.64 -10.08
CA TRP A 8 16.16 41.90 -10.10
C TRP A 8 15.66 42.03 -8.65
N GLU A 9 15.34 43.28 -8.25
CA GLU A 9 14.61 43.56 -7.02
C GLU A 9 13.12 43.31 -7.21
N VAL A 10 12.56 42.38 -6.43
CA VAL A 10 11.12 42.19 -6.31
C VAL A 10 10.60 43.07 -5.18
N LYS A 11 9.88 44.13 -5.56
CA LYS A 11 9.14 44.98 -4.62
C LYS A 11 7.87 44.28 -4.15
N ILE A 12 7.81 43.95 -2.87
CA ILE A 12 6.59 43.50 -2.21
C ILE A 12 5.86 44.74 -1.66
N HIS A 13 4.65 45.00 -2.15
CA HIS A 13 3.75 45.98 -1.56
C HIS A 13 2.83 45.34 -0.51
N PRO A 14 2.70 45.91 0.69
CA PRO A 14 1.66 45.49 1.62
C PRO A 14 0.35 46.23 1.29
N TYR A 15 -0.71 45.51 1.05
CA TYR A 15 -2.07 46.04 0.90
C TYR A 15 -2.71 46.16 2.29
N VAL A 16 -2.82 47.40 2.76
CA VAL A 16 -3.59 47.76 3.96
C VAL A 16 -4.93 48.31 3.47
N SER A 17 -6.03 47.66 3.78
CA SER A 17 -7.37 48.23 3.63
C SER A 17 -7.96 48.52 4.99
N SER A 18 -8.06 49.81 5.28
CA SER A 18 -8.82 50.39 6.39
C SER A 18 -10.29 50.58 5.95
N HIS A 19 -11.23 50.04 6.70
CA HIS A 19 -12.58 50.58 6.71
C HIS A 19 -12.95 51.05 8.10
N ARG A 20 -13.02 52.38 8.21
CA ARG A 20 -13.68 53.14 9.27
C ARG A 20 -15.16 53.32 8.89
N GLY A 21 -16.05 53.19 9.82
CA GLY A 21 -17.49 53.53 9.66
C GLY A 21 -18.19 53.27 10.99
N SER A 22 -18.12 54.17 11.82
CA SER A 22 -19.10 55.18 12.34
C SER A 22 -20.09 54.61 13.36
N ALA A 23 -19.91 55.16 14.57
CA ALA A 23 -20.77 55.08 15.74
C ALA A 23 -22.17 55.68 15.49
N ARG A 24 -23.20 55.10 16.09
CA ARG A 24 -24.34 55.86 16.62
C ARG A 24 -24.78 55.32 17.97
N VAL A 25 -24.58 56.16 18.96
CA VAL A 25 -25.11 56.17 20.32
C VAL A 25 -26.62 56.35 20.26
N LEU A 26 -27.40 55.57 21.00
CA LEU A 26 -28.68 56.03 21.54
C LEU A 26 -28.84 55.46 22.95
N ALA A 27 -28.73 56.40 23.91
CA ALA A 27 -29.06 56.19 25.30
C ALA A 27 -30.60 56.39 25.49
N ALA A 28 -31.26 55.54 26.25
CA ALA A 28 -32.49 55.90 26.96
C ALA A 28 -32.53 55.09 28.25
N ALA A 29 -32.38 55.85 29.32
CA ALA A 29 -32.64 55.45 30.70
C ALA A 29 -34.14 55.46 30.99
N ILE A 30 -34.65 54.48 31.77
CA ILE A 30 -35.76 54.71 32.70
C ILE A 30 -35.57 53.80 33.92
N ALA A 31 -35.81 54.46 35.06
CA ALA A 31 -35.49 54.04 36.42
C ALA A 31 -36.62 53.27 37.13
N LEU A 32 -36.18 52.56 38.16
CA LEU A 32 -36.83 52.34 39.49
C LEU A 32 -38.26 51.77 39.56
N ALA A 33 -38.38 50.62 40.20
CA ALA A 33 -39.23 50.50 41.44
C ALA A 33 -39.08 49.14 42.12
N CYS A 34 -38.60 49.18 43.34
CA CYS A 34 -39.15 48.61 44.59
C CYS A 34 -39.18 47.09 44.81
N MET A 35 -38.31 46.74 45.74
CA MET A 35 -38.53 46.04 47.02
C MET A 35 -39.59 44.92 47.10
N GLY A 36 -39.09 43.83 47.63
CA GLY A 36 -39.91 43.05 48.55
C GLY A 36 -39.68 41.55 48.47
N GLY A 37 -38.96 40.98 49.40
CA GLY A 37 -39.52 39.84 50.10
C GLY A 37 -38.96 38.45 49.84
N CYS A 38 -38.39 37.94 50.88
CA CYS A 38 -38.38 36.57 51.38
C CYS A 38 -37.41 35.57 50.75
N ALA A 39 -36.37 35.38 51.52
CA ALA A 39 -35.58 34.15 51.53
C ALA A 39 -36.46 32.93 51.70
N HIS A 40 -36.44 32.09 50.70
CA HIS A 40 -36.75 30.67 50.86
C HIS A 40 -35.52 29.92 50.37
N SER A 41 -34.76 29.39 51.30
CA SER A 41 -33.80 28.33 51.07
C SER A 41 -34.60 27.07 50.70
N SER A 42 -34.92 26.95 49.43
CA SER A 42 -35.35 25.67 48.88
C SER A 42 -34.09 24.94 48.49
N GLY A 43 -33.78 23.89 49.24
CA GLY A 43 -32.84 22.89 48.82
C GLY A 43 -33.23 22.41 47.42
N ALA A 44 -32.39 22.75 46.44
CA ALA A 44 -32.52 22.15 45.14
C ALA A 44 -32.20 20.66 45.28
N SER A 45 -33.27 19.87 45.52
CA SER A 45 -33.24 18.47 45.12
C SER A 45 -32.94 18.49 43.62
N SER A 46 -31.80 18.03 43.23
CA SER A 46 -31.50 17.72 41.85
C SER A 46 -32.38 16.52 41.46
N ASP A 47 -33.64 16.78 41.15
CA ASP A 47 -34.43 15.85 40.35
C ASP A 47 -33.67 15.71 39.05
N GLY A 48 -32.94 14.56 38.90
CA GLY A 48 -32.16 14.27 37.72
C GLY A 48 -33.01 14.34 36.49
N ALA A 49 -32.77 15.36 35.67
CA ALA A 49 -33.36 15.42 34.35
C ALA A 49 -32.99 14.13 33.60
N GLU A 50 -34.01 13.53 32.97
CA GLU A 50 -33.84 12.36 32.13
C GLU A 50 -32.79 12.70 31.02
N TYR A 51 -31.81 11.81 30.83
CA TYR A 51 -30.76 12.04 29.85
C TYR A 51 -31.31 11.99 28.44
N SER A 52 -31.20 13.06 27.70
CA SER A 52 -31.70 13.23 26.32
C SER A 52 -30.57 13.34 25.28
N GLY A 53 -29.33 13.10 25.66
CA GLY A 53 -28.15 13.19 24.79
C GLY A 53 -27.89 11.92 23.97
N ALA A 54 -26.79 11.92 23.22
CA ALA A 54 -26.34 10.75 22.46
C ALA A 54 -25.87 9.62 23.40
N SER A 55 -26.22 8.40 23.05
CA SER A 55 -25.88 7.22 23.80
C SER A 55 -25.44 6.09 22.90
N ALA A 56 -24.66 5.15 23.42
CA ALA A 56 -24.25 3.94 22.74
C ALA A 56 -24.42 2.73 23.67
N GLU A 57 -24.53 1.54 23.09
CA GLU A 57 -24.66 0.31 23.85
C GLU A 57 -23.30 -0.28 24.20
N ILE A 58 -23.21 -0.87 25.39
CA ILE A 58 -22.12 -1.77 25.77
C ILE A 58 -22.35 -3.07 25.02
N THR A 59 -21.37 -3.48 24.21
CA THR A 59 -21.45 -4.73 23.47
C THR A 59 -20.45 -5.73 24.00
N ARG A 60 -20.84 -7.00 24.00
CA ARG A 60 -19.94 -8.13 24.29
C ARG A 60 -19.55 -8.78 22.97
N GLY A 61 -18.27 -9.07 22.81
CA GLY A 61 -17.75 -9.72 21.61
C GLY A 61 -16.23 -9.72 21.53
N ASP A 62 -15.72 -10.20 20.42
CA ASP A 62 -14.29 -10.23 20.17
C ASP A 62 -13.82 -8.81 19.80
N LEU A 63 -12.78 -8.35 20.49
CA LEU A 63 -12.14 -7.07 20.23
C LEU A 63 -10.75 -7.30 19.61
N VAL A 64 -10.54 -6.79 18.40
CA VAL A 64 -9.33 -6.99 17.62
C VAL A 64 -8.54 -5.68 17.56
N GLY A 65 -7.38 -5.67 18.21
CA GLY A 65 -6.43 -4.58 18.11
C GLY A 65 -5.60 -4.70 16.83
N GLU A 66 -5.38 -3.59 16.17
CA GLU A 66 -4.56 -3.52 14.96
C GLU A 66 -3.38 -2.57 15.15
N THR A 67 -2.22 -2.98 14.66
CA THR A 67 -1.08 -2.10 14.46
C THR A 67 -1.09 -1.62 13.01
N THR A 68 -1.07 -0.29 12.83
CA THR A 68 -1.06 0.30 11.48
C THR A 68 0.37 0.47 10.99
N VAL A 69 0.64 -0.06 9.81
CA VAL A 69 1.94 0.02 9.12
C VAL A 69 1.75 0.66 7.76
N GLN A 70 2.61 1.61 7.39
CA GLN A 70 2.59 2.20 6.06
C GLN A 70 3.29 1.29 5.05
N GLY A 71 2.70 1.15 3.88
CA GLY A 71 3.24 0.37 2.77
C GLY A 71 3.06 1.07 1.44
N THR A 72 3.72 0.53 0.44
CA THR A 72 3.59 0.95 -0.96
C THR A 72 3.09 -0.21 -1.79
N LEU A 73 1.94 -0.02 -2.43
CA LEU A 73 1.42 -0.91 -3.46
C LEU A 73 2.21 -0.66 -4.74
N HIS A 74 2.71 -1.71 -5.37
CA HIS A 74 3.42 -1.66 -6.66
C HIS A 74 3.37 -3.01 -7.35
N TYR A 75 3.83 -3.09 -8.60
CA TYR A 75 3.94 -4.36 -9.31
C TYR A 75 5.17 -5.13 -8.84
N ALA A 76 5.01 -6.45 -8.68
CA ALA A 76 6.08 -7.36 -8.27
C ALA A 76 7.17 -7.50 -9.34
N ASP A 77 8.32 -8.03 -8.93
CA ASP A 77 9.42 -8.43 -9.81
C ASP A 77 9.88 -7.32 -10.79
N SER A 78 9.89 -6.06 -10.30
CA SER A 78 10.29 -4.93 -11.12
C SER A 78 11.81 -4.94 -11.38
N TYR A 79 12.18 -4.81 -12.66
CA TYR A 79 13.57 -4.71 -13.11
C TYR A 79 13.69 -3.81 -14.34
N THR A 80 14.93 -3.49 -14.74
CA THR A 80 15.17 -2.76 -15.97
C THR A 80 15.58 -3.70 -17.08
N GLN A 81 14.78 -3.74 -18.15
CA GLN A 81 15.12 -4.49 -19.36
C GLN A 81 16.25 -3.77 -20.10
N LYS A 82 17.31 -4.52 -20.38
CA LYS A 82 18.48 -4.05 -21.12
C LYS A 82 18.53 -4.64 -22.51
N SER A 83 19.17 -3.94 -23.44
CA SER A 83 19.45 -4.45 -24.79
C SER A 83 20.46 -5.61 -24.74
N ALA A 84 20.20 -6.66 -25.50
CA ALA A 84 21.17 -7.69 -25.80
C ALA A 84 21.92 -7.44 -27.13
N PHE A 85 21.56 -6.38 -27.86
CA PHE A 85 22.06 -6.10 -29.21
C PHE A 85 22.64 -4.70 -29.30
N ASP A 86 23.59 -4.53 -30.25
CA ASP A 86 24.15 -3.25 -30.64
C ASP A 86 23.41 -2.69 -31.85
N GLY A 87 23.27 -1.36 -31.94
CA GLY A 87 22.69 -0.69 -33.08
C GLY A 87 21.68 0.40 -32.71
N VAL A 88 20.83 0.76 -33.67
CA VAL A 88 19.76 1.74 -33.44
C VAL A 88 18.52 1.03 -32.92
N ILE A 89 17.87 1.60 -31.93
CA ILE A 89 16.59 1.14 -31.43
C ILE A 89 15.50 1.42 -32.46
N THR A 90 14.87 0.39 -33.01
CA THR A 90 13.84 0.54 -34.04
C THR A 90 12.43 0.21 -33.54
N ALA A 91 12.29 -0.48 -32.40
CA ALA A 91 11.02 -0.72 -31.75
C ALA A 91 11.18 -0.86 -30.24
N LEU A 92 10.26 -0.23 -29.50
CA LEU A 92 10.07 -0.37 -28.06
C LEU A 92 8.58 -0.62 -27.78
N PRO A 93 8.25 -1.29 -26.67
CA PRO A 93 6.85 -1.49 -26.27
C PRO A 93 6.24 -0.18 -25.76
N THR A 94 4.91 -0.12 -25.74
CA THR A 94 4.20 1.05 -25.21
C THR A 94 4.18 1.01 -23.68
N PRO A 95 4.51 2.11 -22.96
CA PRO A 95 4.34 2.18 -21.52
C PRO A 95 2.91 1.82 -21.08
N GLY A 96 2.78 1.02 -20.04
CA GLY A 96 1.51 0.52 -19.54
C GLY A 96 0.94 -0.70 -20.27
N SER A 97 1.51 -1.11 -21.43
CA SER A 97 1.11 -2.34 -22.11
C SER A 97 1.68 -3.58 -21.42
N THR A 98 1.14 -4.75 -21.79
CA THR A 98 1.66 -6.05 -21.37
C THR A 98 2.26 -6.74 -22.57
N ILE A 99 3.49 -7.23 -22.44
CA ILE A 99 4.15 -8.11 -23.41
C ILE A 99 3.79 -9.54 -23.00
N LYS A 100 3.10 -10.25 -23.90
CA LYS A 100 2.66 -11.63 -23.64
C LYS A 100 3.66 -12.67 -24.18
N LEU A 101 3.47 -13.90 -23.74
CA LEU A 101 4.22 -15.05 -24.26
C LEU A 101 4.27 -15.03 -25.79
N GLY A 102 5.48 -15.12 -26.37
CA GLY A 102 5.73 -15.11 -27.82
C GLY A 102 5.75 -13.73 -28.47
N GLU A 103 5.37 -12.68 -27.75
CA GLU A 103 5.37 -11.31 -28.30
C GLU A 103 6.76 -10.68 -28.31
N ARG A 104 6.95 -9.75 -29.23
CA ARG A 104 8.20 -8.98 -29.35
C ARG A 104 8.33 -7.98 -28.22
N SER A 105 9.46 -8.04 -27.52
CA SER A 105 9.81 -7.13 -26.44
C SER A 105 10.41 -5.83 -26.96
N TYR A 106 11.44 -5.92 -27.82
CA TYR A 106 12.09 -4.75 -28.44
C TYR A 106 12.82 -5.14 -29.72
N THR A 107 13.29 -4.15 -30.48
CA THR A 107 14.13 -4.36 -31.67
C THR A 107 15.26 -3.34 -31.68
N VAL A 108 16.50 -3.82 -31.82
CA VAL A 108 17.74 -3.02 -31.89
C VAL A 108 18.63 -3.57 -33.02
N GLY A 109 19.15 -2.73 -33.87
CA GLY A 109 20.01 -3.12 -34.99
C GLY A 109 19.34 -4.12 -35.97
N GLY A 110 18.00 -4.09 -36.06
CA GLY A 110 17.23 -5.04 -36.87
C GLY A 110 17.01 -6.41 -36.21
N GLN A 111 17.53 -6.64 -35.00
CA GLN A 111 17.35 -7.88 -34.23
C GLN A 111 16.27 -7.69 -33.18
N SER A 112 15.34 -8.62 -33.08
CA SER A 112 14.22 -8.57 -32.14
C SER A 112 14.42 -9.57 -31.00
N ALA A 113 14.07 -9.15 -29.77
CA ALA A 113 13.94 -10.02 -28.62
C ALA A 113 12.46 -10.36 -28.38
N TYR A 114 12.16 -11.60 -28.08
CA TYR A 114 10.82 -12.10 -27.82
C TYR A 114 10.69 -12.67 -26.42
N LEU A 115 9.56 -12.46 -25.79
CA LEU A 115 9.28 -12.98 -24.46
C LEU A 115 8.87 -14.45 -24.52
N LEU A 116 9.53 -15.30 -23.78
CA LEU A 116 9.11 -16.66 -23.47
C LEU A 116 9.00 -16.83 -21.96
N HIS A 117 8.24 -17.85 -21.51
CA HIS A 117 8.10 -18.10 -20.08
C HIS A 117 9.18 -19.08 -19.59
N GLY A 118 9.84 -18.73 -18.52
CA GLY A 118 10.87 -19.53 -17.86
C GLY A 118 11.53 -18.77 -16.72
N ASN A 119 12.15 -19.51 -15.80
CA ASN A 119 12.82 -18.94 -14.64
C ASN A 119 14.35 -18.84 -14.81
N THR A 120 14.91 -19.54 -15.78
CA THR A 120 16.33 -19.52 -16.10
C THR A 120 16.57 -18.56 -17.27
N PRO A 121 17.37 -17.50 -17.11
CA PRO A 121 17.69 -16.59 -18.22
C PRO A 121 18.37 -17.33 -19.37
N ALA A 122 18.10 -16.90 -20.62
CA ALA A 122 18.83 -17.38 -21.77
C ALA A 122 20.31 -16.91 -21.68
N TRP A 123 21.25 -17.83 -21.68
CA TRP A 123 22.69 -17.54 -21.52
C TRP A 123 23.54 -18.07 -22.68
N ARG A 124 22.91 -18.79 -23.63
CA ARG A 124 23.56 -19.41 -24.79
C ARG A 124 22.62 -19.40 -26.00
N THR A 125 23.16 -19.66 -27.19
CA THR A 125 22.39 -19.89 -28.40
C THR A 125 21.70 -21.24 -28.30
N PHE A 126 20.45 -21.31 -28.76
CA PHE A 126 19.71 -22.58 -28.92
C PHE A 126 19.90 -23.08 -30.34
N GLU A 127 20.67 -24.18 -30.49
CA GLU A 127 21.03 -24.76 -31.78
C GLU A 127 21.31 -26.25 -31.66
N SER A 128 21.32 -26.96 -32.79
CA SER A 128 21.63 -28.39 -32.83
C SER A 128 23.02 -28.70 -32.31
N GLY A 129 23.14 -29.72 -31.46
CA GLY A 129 24.39 -30.14 -30.85
C GLY A 129 24.76 -29.40 -29.55
N MET A 130 23.89 -28.50 -29.07
CA MET A 130 24.06 -27.93 -27.75
C MET A 130 23.90 -28.97 -26.64
N SER A 131 24.49 -28.74 -25.47
CA SER A 131 24.30 -29.63 -24.30
C SER A 131 22.90 -29.50 -23.72
N ASP A 132 22.44 -30.56 -23.06
CA ASP A 132 21.18 -30.59 -22.33
C ASP A 132 21.13 -29.49 -21.26
N GLY A 133 19.92 -29.01 -20.97
CA GLY A 133 19.74 -27.99 -19.93
C GLY A 133 18.26 -27.65 -19.67
N GLU A 134 17.99 -27.11 -18.47
CA GLU A 134 16.67 -26.65 -18.09
C GLU A 134 16.18 -25.49 -18.98
N ASP A 135 17.09 -24.74 -19.58
CA ASP A 135 16.80 -23.68 -20.56
C ASP A 135 16.16 -24.25 -21.84
N VAL A 136 16.54 -25.47 -22.27
CA VAL A 136 15.91 -26.16 -23.41
C VAL A 136 14.47 -26.56 -23.05
N LYS A 137 14.28 -27.14 -21.87
CA LYS A 137 12.96 -27.57 -21.41
C LYS A 137 11.99 -26.39 -21.32
N GLN A 138 12.36 -25.28 -20.70
CA GLN A 138 11.48 -24.11 -20.62
C GLN A 138 11.23 -23.46 -22.00
N LEU A 139 12.17 -23.56 -22.95
CA LEU A 139 11.93 -23.17 -24.34
C LEU A 139 10.85 -24.04 -24.98
N GLU A 140 10.96 -25.38 -24.86
CA GLU A 140 9.98 -26.30 -25.38
C GLU A 140 8.60 -26.16 -24.75
N GLU A 141 8.53 -25.98 -23.43
CA GLU A 141 7.29 -25.66 -22.71
C GLU A 141 6.63 -24.37 -23.23
N SER A 142 7.43 -23.34 -23.53
CA SER A 142 6.93 -22.11 -24.10
C SER A 142 6.45 -22.29 -25.53
N LEU A 143 7.21 -23.03 -26.36
CA LEU A 143 6.80 -23.36 -27.73
C LEU A 143 5.56 -24.26 -27.75
N ALA A 144 5.37 -25.15 -26.77
CA ALA A 144 4.17 -25.96 -26.61
C ALA A 144 2.95 -25.11 -26.30
N LYS A 145 3.07 -24.14 -25.36
CA LYS A 145 2.01 -23.16 -25.06
C LYS A 145 1.64 -22.30 -26.26
N LEU A 146 2.61 -22.00 -27.14
CA LEU A 146 2.38 -21.31 -28.42
C LEU A 146 1.84 -22.20 -29.53
N GLY A 147 1.71 -23.51 -29.30
CA GLY A 147 1.19 -24.47 -30.28
C GLY A 147 2.21 -24.93 -31.33
N HIS A 148 3.50 -24.72 -31.08
CA HIS A 148 4.57 -25.12 -32.03
C HIS A 148 5.33 -26.37 -31.62
N PHE A 149 5.20 -26.84 -30.38
CA PHE A 149 5.82 -28.09 -29.89
C PHE A 149 4.75 -29.03 -29.35
N ALA A 150 4.70 -30.26 -29.88
CA ALA A 150 3.64 -31.21 -29.55
C ALA A 150 4.11 -32.42 -28.70
N ALA A 151 5.43 -32.58 -28.52
CA ALA A 151 5.99 -33.61 -27.66
C ALA A 151 6.00 -33.19 -26.21
N GLU A 152 6.33 -34.09 -25.30
CA GLU A 152 6.64 -33.75 -23.91
C GLU A 152 7.97 -32.96 -23.86
N ALA A 153 7.95 -31.83 -23.17
CA ALA A 153 9.14 -30.98 -23.05
C ALA A 153 10.21 -31.63 -22.16
N ASP A 154 11.43 -31.70 -22.69
CA ASP A 154 12.57 -32.23 -21.96
C ASP A 154 13.80 -31.30 -22.02
N SER A 155 14.91 -31.71 -21.46
CA SER A 155 16.14 -30.87 -21.41
C SER A 155 17.03 -31.04 -22.64
N HIS A 156 16.64 -31.85 -23.62
CA HIS A 156 17.48 -32.23 -24.76
C HIS A 156 17.05 -31.51 -26.05
N PHE A 157 17.97 -30.78 -26.68
CA PHE A 157 17.73 -30.12 -27.96
C PHE A 157 17.83 -31.11 -29.10
N ASP A 158 16.71 -31.55 -29.62
CA ASP A 158 16.66 -32.49 -30.74
C ASP A 158 16.05 -31.85 -32.02
N TRP A 159 15.83 -32.67 -33.04
CA TRP A 159 15.23 -32.24 -34.30
C TRP A 159 13.80 -31.69 -34.13
N ARG A 160 13.05 -32.11 -33.08
CA ARG A 160 11.69 -31.64 -32.77
C ARG A 160 11.74 -30.23 -32.25
N THR A 161 12.69 -29.93 -31.37
CA THR A 161 12.95 -28.60 -30.86
C THR A 161 13.32 -27.63 -31.97
N GLN A 162 14.26 -28.05 -32.86
CA GLN A 162 14.66 -27.30 -34.05
C GLN A 162 13.47 -27.03 -35.00
N ALA A 163 12.63 -28.03 -35.24
CA ALA A 163 11.45 -27.91 -36.10
C ALA A 163 10.40 -26.94 -35.47
N ALA A 164 10.20 -27.02 -34.16
CA ALA A 164 9.31 -26.11 -33.43
C ALA A 164 9.78 -24.66 -33.50
N ILE A 165 11.07 -24.42 -33.29
CA ILE A 165 11.67 -23.08 -33.47
C ILE A 165 11.43 -22.59 -34.90
N SER A 166 11.70 -23.41 -35.91
CA SER A 166 11.50 -23.04 -37.31
C SER A 166 10.02 -22.73 -37.65
N GLN A 167 9.07 -23.43 -37.04
CA GLN A 167 7.64 -23.12 -37.18
C GLN A 167 7.27 -21.77 -36.47
N TRP A 168 7.81 -21.55 -35.28
CA TRP A 168 7.61 -20.29 -34.57
C TRP A 168 8.20 -19.12 -35.35
N GLN A 169 9.44 -19.25 -35.84
CA GLN A 169 10.09 -18.27 -36.73
C GLN A 169 9.23 -17.97 -37.96
N LYS A 170 8.59 -18.95 -38.55
CA LYS A 170 7.63 -18.76 -39.64
C LYS A 170 6.46 -17.89 -39.22
N SER A 171 5.90 -18.12 -38.03
CA SER A 171 4.78 -17.31 -37.51
C SER A 171 5.16 -15.88 -37.28
N LEU A 172 6.42 -15.62 -36.92
CA LEU A 172 7.00 -14.29 -36.71
C LEU A 172 7.41 -13.59 -38.01
N GLY A 173 7.42 -14.30 -39.15
CA GLY A 173 7.86 -13.76 -40.44
C GLY A 173 9.37 -13.53 -40.54
N VAL A 174 10.17 -14.26 -39.77
CA VAL A 174 11.65 -14.18 -39.78
C VAL A 174 12.29 -15.39 -40.45
N SER A 175 13.63 -15.40 -40.59
CA SER A 175 14.38 -16.54 -41.14
C SER A 175 14.11 -17.83 -40.37
N ARG A 176 13.94 -18.94 -41.10
CA ARG A 176 13.51 -20.25 -40.58
C ARG A 176 14.69 -21.21 -40.50
N ASP A 177 15.69 -20.86 -39.73
CA ASP A 177 16.90 -21.68 -39.57
C ASP A 177 16.82 -22.65 -38.39
N GLY A 178 15.82 -22.51 -37.53
CA GLY A 178 15.65 -23.35 -36.32
C GLY A 178 16.71 -23.05 -35.26
N VAL A 179 17.33 -21.88 -35.30
CA VAL A 179 18.34 -21.40 -34.35
C VAL A 179 17.83 -20.15 -33.67
N LEU A 180 18.06 -20.02 -32.37
CA LEU A 180 17.77 -18.80 -31.62
C LEU A 180 19.09 -18.26 -31.03
N PRO A 181 19.73 -17.29 -31.68
CA PRO A 181 20.92 -16.62 -31.16
C PRO A 181 20.68 -16.03 -29.78
N LEU A 182 21.75 -15.95 -28.98
CA LEU A 182 21.70 -15.30 -27.67
C LEU A 182 21.14 -13.89 -27.79
N GLY A 183 20.19 -13.56 -26.93
CA GLY A 183 19.48 -12.25 -26.89
C GLY A 183 18.16 -12.23 -27.65
N GLN A 184 17.89 -13.18 -28.57
CA GLN A 184 16.60 -13.24 -29.27
C GLN A 184 15.45 -13.72 -28.38
N VAL A 185 15.75 -14.43 -27.29
CA VAL A 185 14.78 -14.89 -26.30
C VAL A 185 15.07 -14.23 -24.98
N LEU A 186 14.00 -13.67 -24.40
CA LEU A 186 13.95 -13.16 -23.04
C LEU A 186 13.04 -14.11 -22.25
N PHE A 187 13.56 -14.77 -21.22
CA PHE A 187 12.75 -15.55 -20.30
C PHE A 187 12.28 -14.73 -19.11
N ALA A 188 10.99 -14.83 -18.79
CA ALA A 188 10.39 -14.35 -17.57
C ALA A 188 9.37 -15.36 -17.05
N SER A 189 9.08 -15.35 -15.74
CA SER A 189 8.15 -16.31 -15.14
C SER A 189 6.72 -16.19 -15.68
N GLU A 190 6.35 -15.01 -16.16
CA GLU A 190 5.00 -14.65 -16.65
C GLU A 190 5.06 -13.50 -17.66
N ASP A 191 3.90 -13.07 -18.16
CA ASP A 191 3.77 -11.90 -19.02
C ASP A 191 4.33 -10.64 -18.33
N LEU A 192 4.96 -9.75 -19.08
CA LEU A 192 5.64 -8.58 -18.56
C LEU A 192 4.82 -7.31 -18.77
N ARG A 193 4.58 -6.60 -17.70
CA ARG A 193 4.04 -5.24 -17.76
C ARG A 193 5.17 -4.24 -18.04
N VAL A 194 4.95 -3.38 -19.01
CA VAL A 194 5.89 -2.32 -19.41
C VAL A 194 5.69 -1.08 -18.54
N GLY A 195 6.75 -0.65 -17.88
CA GLY A 195 6.76 0.58 -17.11
C GLY A 195 7.32 1.77 -17.92
N ALA A 196 8.17 2.58 -17.29
CA ALA A 196 8.76 3.75 -17.91
C ALA A 196 9.82 3.37 -18.96
N LEU A 197 9.81 4.05 -20.12
CA LEU A 197 10.90 3.96 -21.09
C LEU A 197 12.14 4.68 -20.57
N LYS A 198 13.30 4.06 -20.75
CA LYS A 198 14.63 4.59 -20.44
C LYS A 198 15.35 5.08 -21.69
N ALA A 199 14.92 4.64 -22.87
CA ALA A 199 15.45 5.00 -24.17
C ALA A 199 14.31 5.30 -25.15
N ARG A 200 14.62 5.81 -26.32
CA ARG A 200 13.67 6.19 -27.38
C ARG A 200 13.98 5.45 -28.67
N VAL A 201 12.97 5.23 -29.48
CA VAL A 201 13.17 4.78 -30.86
C VAL A 201 14.00 5.82 -31.62
N GLY A 202 15.06 5.37 -32.28
CA GLY A 202 16.06 6.22 -32.93
C GLY A 202 17.36 6.40 -32.13
N ASP A 203 17.36 6.13 -30.83
CA ASP A 203 18.60 6.18 -30.04
C ASP A 203 19.53 5.04 -30.41
N SER A 204 20.84 5.27 -30.25
CA SER A 204 21.86 4.22 -30.35
C SER A 204 21.90 3.41 -29.07
N ALA A 205 21.96 2.10 -29.17
CA ALA A 205 22.10 1.20 -28.05
C ALA A 205 23.32 0.28 -28.25
N ALA A 206 23.96 -0.07 -27.16
CA ALA A 206 24.92 -1.17 -27.06
C ALA A 206 24.35 -2.27 -26.14
N ASN A 207 24.97 -3.42 -26.15
CA ASN A 207 24.64 -4.49 -25.19
C ASN A 207 24.73 -3.93 -23.75
N GLY A 208 23.67 -4.13 -22.96
CA GLY A 208 23.53 -3.58 -21.61
C GLY A 208 22.87 -2.21 -21.52
N THR A 209 22.58 -1.51 -22.63
CA THR A 209 21.82 -0.25 -22.61
C THR A 209 20.43 -0.46 -22.04
N GLU A 210 20.03 0.37 -21.08
CA GLU A 210 18.70 0.33 -20.45
C GLU A 210 17.62 0.79 -21.43
N LEU A 211 16.60 -0.02 -21.65
CA LEU A 211 15.52 0.24 -22.60
C LEU A 211 14.24 0.70 -21.92
N PHE A 212 13.74 -0.06 -20.96
CA PHE A 212 12.52 0.23 -20.22
C PHE A 212 12.47 -0.53 -18.88
N SER A 213 11.66 -0.08 -17.95
CA SER A 213 11.34 -0.87 -16.76
C SER A 213 10.25 -1.90 -17.08
N ALA A 214 10.43 -3.10 -16.58
CA ALA A 214 9.46 -4.20 -16.70
C ALA A 214 9.12 -4.73 -15.30
N SER A 215 7.93 -5.27 -15.14
CA SER A 215 7.47 -5.92 -13.92
C SER A 215 6.55 -7.08 -14.27
N SER A 216 6.23 -7.92 -13.29
CA SER A 216 5.11 -8.82 -13.41
C SER A 216 3.80 -8.03 -13.44
N SER A 217 2.69 -8.68 -13.81
CA SER A 217 1.35 -8.08 -13.73
C SER A 217 0.74 -8.18 -12.32
N ARG A 218 1.38 -8.92 -11.43
CA ARG A 218 0.95 -9.14 -10.06
C ARG A 218 1.32 -7.96 -9.18
N GLN A 219 0.33 -7.45 -8.44
CA GLN A 219 0.56 -6.37 -7.48
C GLN A 219 0.88 -6.93 -6.09
N ILE A 220 1.81 -6.26 -5.43
CA ILE A 220 2.21 -6.53 -4.04
C ILE A 220 2.32 -5.22 -3.26
N ILE A 221 2.31 -5.34 -1.95
CA ILE A 221 2.55 -4.21 -1.06
C ILE A 221 3.83 -4.49 -0.27
N SER A 222 4.80 -3.61 -0.42
CA SER A 222 6.01 -3.61 0.40
C SER A 222 5.81 -2.70 1.60
N ALA A 223 6.08 -3.21 2.79
CA ALA A 223 6.01 -2.44 4.03
C ALA A 223 7.14 -2.82 4.97
N ASN A 224 7.38 -1.99 5.98
CA ASN A 224 8.45 -2.19 6.95
C ASN A 224 7.87 -2.21 8.35
N LEU A 225 8.01 -3.33 9.06
CA LEU A 225 7.71 -3.42 10.49
C LEU A 225 8.86 -2.84 11.32
N LYS A 226 8.53 -2.26 12.45
CA LYS A 226 9.53 -1.95 13.49
C LYS A 226 10.02 -3.26 14.12
N LEU A 227 11.22 -3.25 14.63
CA LEU A 227 11.77 -4.43 15.32
C LEU A 227 10.93 -4.82 16.56
N SER A 228 10.32 -3.84 17.25
CA SER A 228 9.37 -4.07 18.35
C SER A 228 8.14 -4.89 17.93
N ASP A 229 7.75 -4.79 16.68
CA ASP A 229 6.52 -5.37 16.11
C ASP A 229 6.81 -6.68 15.37
N GLN A 230 8.01 -7.24 15.56
CA GLN A 230 8.48 -8.47 14.89
C GLN A 230 7.49 -9.63 15.02
N ALA A 231 6.83 -9.78 16.17
CA ALA A 231 5.86 -10.84 16.41
C ALA A 231 4.63 -10.78 15.47
N LEU A 232 4.37 -9.61 14.85
CA LEU A 232 3.26 -9.43 13.92
C LEU A 232 3.59 -9.89 12.49
N GLY A 233 4.87 -10.03 12.17
CA GLY A 233 5.37 -10.47 10.87
C GLY A 233 5.30 -12.00 10.72
N VAL A 234 4.11 -12.55 10.57
CA VAL A 234 3.92 -14.00 10.37
C VAL A 234 3.41 -14.25 8.95
N VAL A 235 4.16 -15.04 8.17
CA VAL A 235 3.75 -15.45 6.82
C VAL A 235 2.43 -16.21 6.89
N GLY A 236 1.49 -15.87 6.01
CA GLY A 236 0.14 -16.42 5.98
C GLY A 236 -0.88 -15.64 6.82
N SER A 237 -0.46 -14.65 7.60
CA SER A 237 -1.40 -13.81 8.35
C SER A 237 -2.19 -12.89 7.44
N THR A 238 -3.49 -12.77 7.71
CA THR A 238 -4.37 -11.83 7.01
C THR A 238 -4.19 -10.42 7.57
N VAL A 239 -4.16 -9.45 6.69
CA VAL A 239 -4.06 -8.01 7.00
C VAL A 239 -5.19 -7.23 6.34
N THR A 240 -5.59 -6.13 6.95
CA THR A 240 -6.53 -5.17 6.36
C THR A 240 -5.73 -4.15 5.56
N ILE A 241 -6.02 -4.00 4.27
CA ILE A 241 -5.38 -3.02 3.38
C ILE A 241 -6.34 -1.85 3.21
N ARG A 242 -5.91 -0.66 3.62
CA ARG A 242 -6.65 0.60 3.41
C ARG A 242 -6.03 1.34 2.24
N LEU A 243 -6.78 1.39 1.15
CA LEU A 243 -6.40 2.02 -0.12
C LEU A 243 -6.76 3.53 -0.12
N PRO A 244 -6.17 4.32 -1.03
CA PRO A 244 -6.62 5.70 -1.25
C PRO A 244 -8.12 5.76 -1.59
N GLY A 245 -8.81 6.80 -1.09
CA GLY A 245 -10.26 6.94 -1.29
C GLY A 245 -11.12 6.13 -0.31
N ALA A 246 -10.58 5.77 0.85
CA ALA A 246 -11.28 5.07 1.94
C ALA A 246 -11.80 3.66 1.58
N GLN A 247 -11.30 3.06 0.50
CA GLN A 247 -11.57 1.67 0.17
C GLN A 247 -10.71 0.74 1.02
N THR A 248 -11.29 -0.38 1.44
CA THR A 248 -10.58 -1.42 2.20
C THR A 248 -10.68 -2.76 1.49
N THR A 249 -9.59 -3.51 1.48
CA THR A 249 -9.55 -4.90 1.04
C THR A 249 -8.70 -5.71 2.01
N LYS A 250 -8.70 -7.02 1.85
CA LYS A 250 -7.83 -7.92 2.62
C LYS A 250 -6.61 -8.30 1.81
N GLY A 251 -5.60 -8.74 2.50
CA GLY A 251 -4.40 -9.34 1.91
C GLY A 251 -3.72 -10.26 2.89
N THR A 252 -2.76 -10.99 2.38
CA THR A 252 -2.00 -11.98 3.14
C THR A 252 -0.52 -11.63 3.12
N ILE A 253 0.16 -11.72 4.27
CA ILE A 253 1.62 -11.58 4.35
C ILE A 253 2.24 -12.77 3.61
N SER A 254 2.84 -12.50 2.45
CA SER A 254 3.45 -13.52 1.60
C SER A 254 4.93 -13.75 1.90
N SER A 255 5.62 -12.75 2.43
CA SER A 255 7.05 -12.84 2.78
C SER A 255 7.40 -11.94 3.95
N VAL A 256 8.36 -12.40 4.75
CA VAL A 256 8.99 -11.64 5.85
C VAL A 256 10.50 -11.82 5.69
N GLU A 257 11.23 -10.72 5.49
CA GLU A 257 12.68 -10.74 5.34
C GLU A 257 13.38 -10.60 6.70
N PRO A 258 14.65 -11.03 6.80
CA PRO A 258 15.46 -10.75 7.98
C PRO A 258 15.58 -9.25 8.27
N PRO A 259 15.70 -8.86 9.56
CA PRO A 259 15.87 -7.47 9.93
C PRO A 259 17.08 -6.81 9.25
N LYS A 260 16.87 -5.66 8.62
CA LYS A 260 17.92 -4.86 7.98
C LYS A 260 17.95 -3.42 8.49
N GLU A 261 19.06 -2.73 8.32
CA GLU A 261 19.17 -1.31 8.66
C GLU A 261 18.29 -0.49 7.70
N LYS A 262 17.57 0.48 8.23
CA LYS A 262 16.81 1.42 7.41
C LYS A 262 17.80 2.30 6.65
N THR A 263 17.90 2.13 5.33
CA THR A 263 18.70 3.01 4.49
C THR A 263 17.93 4.32 4.34
N SER A 264 18.35 5.37 5.04
CA SER A 264 17.91 6.73 4.76
C SER A 264 18.65 7.21 3.52
N SER A 265 17.97 7.28 2.39
CA SER A 265 18.48 8.05 1.24
C SER A 265 18.35 9.53 1.60
N GLU A 266 19.50 10.22 1.52
CA GLU A 266 19.76 11.66 1.65
C GLU A 266 20.02 12.21 3.06
N GLY A 267 21.29 12.56 3.25
CA GLY A 267 21.79 13.74 3.92
C GLY A 267 21.39 13.93 5.39
N ALA A 268 21.98 13.18 6.29
CA ALA A 268 22.08 13.62 7.67
C ALA A 268 23.46 13.26 8.21
N ASP A 269 24.15 14.31 8.65
CA ASP A 269 25.42 14.28 9.35
C ASP A 269 25.45 13.26 10.48
N GLN A 270 26.61 12.66 10.61
CA GLN A 270 26.97 11.71 11.65
C GLN A 270 26.88 12.34 13.02
N GLN A 271 25.95 11.85 13.83
CA GLN A 271 26.14 11.79 15.30
C GLN A 271 25.21 10.70 15.85
N GLY A 272 25.80 9.56 16.21
CA GLY A 272 25.36 8.59 17.21
C GLY A 272 23.86 8.38 17.46
N THR A 273 23.09 7.89 16.48
CA THR A 273 21.74 7.39 16.73
C THR A 273 21.70 5.89 16.43
N THR A 274 21.09 5.14 17.32
CA THR A 274 20.76 3.73 17.14
C THR A 274 20.14 3.58 15.75
N LYS A 275 20.85 2.89 14.82
CA LYS A 275 20.34 2.69 13.46
C LYS A 275 19.01 1.95 13.57
N ASP A 276 17.94 2.60 13.17
CA ASP A 276 16.61 2.00 13.15
C ASP A 276 16.62 0.76 12.28
N ARG A 277 16.41 -0.40 12.91
CA ARG A 277 16.29 -1.65 12.18
C ARG A 277 14.81 -1.89 11.85
N ILE A 278 14.59 -2.34 10.63
CA ILE A 278 13.27 -2.64 10.07
C ILE A 278 13.22 -4.09 9.61
N ILE A 279 12.03 -4.64 9.59
CA ILE A 279 11.73 -5.96 9.05
C ILE A 279 10.86 -5.74 7.81
N PRO A 280 11.40 -5.93 6.60
CA PRO A 280 10.59 -5.83 5.39
C PRO A 280 9.59 -6.98 5.32
N ILE A 281 8.38 -6.64 4.98
CA ILE A 281 7.31 -7.59 4.71
C ILE A 281 6.71 -7.33 3.33
N THR A 282 6.27 -8.38 2.69
CA THR A 282 5.49 -8.31 1.45
C THR A 282 4.09 -8.84 1.71
N VAL A 283 3.10 -8.08 1.28
CA VAL A 283 1.69 -8.45 1.37
C VAL A 283 1.12 -8.57 -0.03
N THR A 284 0.41 -9.67 -0.29
CA THR A 284 -0.32 -9.88 -1.54
C THR A 284 -1.80 -9.55 -1.29
N PRO A 285 -2.41 -8.65 -2.05
CA PRO A 285 -3.85 -8.42 -2.00
C PRO A 285 -4.63 -9.69 -2.36
N ASP A 286 -5.66 -10.03 -1.59
CA ASP A 286 -6.48 -11.23 -1.85
C ASP A 286 -7.45 -10.98 -3.02
N ASP A 287 -7.83 -9.73 -3.26
CA ASP A 287 -8.65 -9.29 -4.40
C ASP A 287 -7.83 -8.37 -5.33
N PRO A 288 -7.29 -8.89 -6.43
CA PRO A 288 -6.56 -8.08 -7.41
C PRO A 288 -7.39 -6.98 -8.06
N ALA A 289 -8.71 -7.17 -8.20
CA ALA A 289 -9.59 -6.19 -8.85
C ALA A 289 -9.70 -4.89 -8.02
N ALA A 290 -9.58 -4.99 -6.70
CA ALA A 290 -9.60 -3.82 -5.81
C ALA A 290 -8.40 -2.87 -6.05
N THR A 291 -7.28 -3.39 -6.57
CA THR A 291 -6.03 -2.65 -6.75
C THR A 291 -5.69 -2.36 -8.23
N GLU A 292 -6.39 -2.98 -9.18
CA GLU A 292 -6.08 -2.94 -10.62
C GLU A 292 -5.93 -1.52 -11.20
N LYS A 293 -6.75 -0.57 -10.71
CA LYS A 293 -6.72 0.82 -11.17
C LYS A 293 -5.54 1.63 -10.63
N LEU A 294 -4.83 1.11 -9.64
CA LEU A 294 -3.70 1.75 -9.00
C LEU A 294 -2.40 1.19 -9.59
N GLN A 295 -1.53 2.05 -10.09
CA GLN A 295 -0.22 1.62 -10.60
C GLN A 295 0.81 1.55 -9.47
N GLU A 296 0.84 2.59 -8.66
CA GLU A 296 1.64 2.73 -7.44
C GLU A 296 0.84 3.60 -6.46
N ALA A 297 0.75 3.18 -5.20
CA ALA A 297 -0.01 3.92 -4.21
C ALA A 297 0.54 3.69 -2.80
N SER A 298 0.52 4.75 -1.99
CA SER A 298 0.72 4.61 -0.55
C SER A 298 -0.54 4.03 0.09
N VAL A 299 -0.38 2.99 0.89
CA VAL A 299 -1.46 2.26 1.55
C VAL A 299 -1.16 2.09 3.03
N SER A 300 -2.20 1.87 3.84
CA SER A 300 -2.04 1.55 5.25
C SER A 300 -2.46 0.10 5.50
N LEU A 301 -1.59 -0.65 6.15
CA LEU A 301 -1.83 -2.04 6.53
C LEU A 301 -2.26 -2.09 8.00
N GLY A 302 -3.42 -2.66 8.29
CA GLY A 302 -3.85 -3.03 9.64
C GLY A 302 -3.48 -4.48 9.91
N ILE A 303 -2.48 -4.70 10.76
CA ILE A 303 -2.03 -6.04 11.17
C ILE A 303 -2.60 -6.32 12.54
N THR A 304 -3.30 -7.44 12.72
CA THR A 304 -3.83 -7.85 14.02
C THR A 304 -2.70 -8.00 15.04
N SER A 305 -2.72 -7.18 16.08
CA SER A 305 -1.71 -7.18 17.13
C SER A 305 -2.15 -8.00 18.33
N GLN A 306 -3.42 -7.96 18.68
CA GLN A 306 -4.00 -8.68 19.79
C GLN A 306 -5.49 -8.93 19.55
N THR A 307 -5.98 -10.09 19.98
CA THR A 307 -7.43 -10.38 20.00
C THR A 307 -7.84 -10.71 21.43
N LYS A 308 -8.83 -10.01 21.95
CA LYS A 308 -9.52 -10.33 23.19
C LYS A 308 -10.88 -10.90 22.85
N LYS A 309 -11.14 -12.10 23.33
CA LYS A 309 -12.40 -12.81 23.05
C LYS A 309 -13.41 -12.54 24.14
N ASP A 310 -14.68 -12.39 23.74
CA ASP A 310 -15.84 -12.31 24.64
C ASP A 310 -15.69 -11.23 25.73
N VAL A 311 -15.21 -10.02 25.35
CA VAL A 311 -15.05 -8.91 26.28
C VAL A 311 -16.15 -7.86 26.11
N LEU A 312 -16.45 -7.13 27.19
CA LEU A 312 -17.29 -5.94 27.10
C LEU A 312 -16.49 -4.80 26.50
N SER A 313 -17.11 -4.07 25.59
CA SER A 313 -16.49 -2.90 24.96
C SER A 313 -17.47 -1.75 24.82
N VAL A 314 -16.92 -0.53 24.91
CA VAL A 314 -17.64 0.72 24.73
C VAL A 314 -16.96 1.57 23.65
N PRO A 315 -17.66 2.49 22.99
CA PRO A 315 -17.00 3.49 22.15
C PRO A 315 -15.99 4.31 22.96
N LEU A 316 -14.86 4.65 22.37
CA LEU A 316 -13.79 5.41 23.04
C LEU A 316 -14.31 6.74 23.62
N GLY A 317 -15.27 7.39 22.94
CA GLY A 317 -15.90 8.61 23.41
C GLY A 317 -16.79 8.47 24.64
N ALA A 318 -17.12 7.23 25.07
CA ALA A 318 -17.87 6.99 26.30
C ALA A 318 -16.99 7.01 27.57
N LEU A 319 -15.65 6.94 27.40
CA LEU A 319 -14.74 6.99 28.55
C LEU A 319 -14.68 8.40 29.13
N VAL A 320 -14.86 8.49 30.43
CA VAL A 320 -14.68 9.70 31.23
C VAL A 320 -13.60 9.51 32.27
N ALA A 321 -12.77 10.50 32.52
CA ALA A 321 -11.82 10.47 33.63
C ALA A 321 -12.56 10.71 34.94
N ILE A 322 -12.45 9.78 35.90
CA ILE A 322 -12.98 9.95 37.26
C ILE A 322 -11.89 10.55 38.14
N THR A 323 -10.67 10.05 38.04
CA THR A 323 -9.46 10.59 38.67
C THR A 323 -8.34 10.62 37.62
N PRO A 324 -7.17 11.21 37.92
CA PRO A 324 -6.02 11.22 36.98
C PRO A 324 -5.62 9.81 36.50
N ASP A 325 -5.84 8.79 37.32
CA ASP A 325 -5.43 7.40 37.05
C ASP A 325 -6.60 6.42 36.88
N GLN A 326 -7.84 6.90 36.89
CA GLN A 326 -9.03 6.05 36.81
C GLN A 326 -10.03 6.56 35.79
N PHE A 327 -10.38 5.67 34.85
CA PHE A 327 -11.45 5.89 33.90
C PHE A 327 -12.77 5.31 34.40
N GLY A 328 -13.86 5.80 33.82
CA GLY A 328 -15.19 5.27 34.03
C GLY A 328 -16.07 5.52 32.81
N VAL A 329 -17.30 5.05 32.90
CA VAL A 329 -18.37 5.32 31.92
C VAL A 329 -19.58 5.87 32.64
N GLU A 330 -20.36 6.71 31.96
CA GLU A 330 -21.64 7.17 32.48
C GLU A 330 -22.74 6.25 31.93
N VAL A 331 -23.26 5.38 32.77
CA VAL A 331 -24.34 4.43 32.43
C VAL A 331 -25.69 5.13 32.60
N ILE A 332 -26.59 4.96 31.65
CA ILE A 332 -27.96 5.46 31.69
C ILE A 332 -28.85 4.37 32.28
N GLY A 333 -29.42 4.61 33.46
CA GLY A 333 -30.34 3.70 34.12
C GLY A 333 -31.70 3.67 33.47
N ASP A 334 -32.55 2.70 33.85
CA ASP A 334 -33.95 2.58 33.39
C ASP A 334 -34.82 3.78 33.81
N ASP A 335 -34.40 4.51 34.81
CA ASP A 335 -35.00 5.76 35.28
C ASP A 335 -34.57 7.00 34.48
N GLY A 336 -33.75 6.83 33.45
CA GLY A 336 -33.21 7.91 32.62
C GLY A 336 -32.08 8.70 33.28
N LYS A 337 -31.65 8.34 34.50
CA LYS A 337 -30.56 9.00 35.19
C LYS A 337 -29.20 8.40 34.82
N THR A 338 -28.16 9.23 34.82
CA THR A 338 -26.80 8.76 34.57
C THR A 338 -26.06 8.44 35.88
N THR A 339 -25.35 7.34 35.89
CA THR A 339 -24.48 6.93 37.00
C THR A 339 -23.09 6.68 36.49
N ARG A 340 -22.06 7.25 37.17
CA ARG A 340 -20.66 6.98 36.84
C ARG A 340 -20.20 5.67 37.43
N VAL A 341 -19.80 4.77 36.56
CA VAL A 341 -19.27 3.45 36.92
C VAL A 341 -17.77 3.43 36.62
N PRO A 342 -16.92 3.22 37.62
CA PRO A 342 -15.50 3.03 37.42
C PRO A 342 -15.23 1.76 36.60
N VAL A 343 -14.26 1.85 35.68
CA VAL A 343 -13.88 0.71 34.82
C VAL A 343 -12.38 0.54 34.78
N GLN A 344 -11.96 -0.70 34.62
CA GLN A 344 -10.61 -1.02 34.17
C GLN A 344 -10.62 -1.09 32.64
N THR A 345 -9.77 -0.30 32.00
CA THR A 345 -9.61 -0.32 30.54
C THR A 345 -8.61 -1.39 30.16
N GLY A 346 -8.93 -2.16 29.11
CA GLY A 346 -8.06 -3.16 28.51
C GLY A 346 -7.58 -2.75 27.12
N LEU A 347 -7.87 -3.60 26.13
CA LEU A 347 -7.45 -3.38 24.74
C LEU A 347 -8.21 -2.21 24.10
N PHE A 348 -7.44 -1.29 23.48
CA PHE A 348 -7.97 -0.24 22.60
C PHE A 348 -7.93 -0.72 21.16
N ALA A 349 -9.08 -0.72 20.47
CA ALA A 349 -9.18 -1.25 19.12
C ALA A 349 -10.14 -0.39 18.28
N GLY A 350 -9.58 0.34 17.33
CA GLY A 350 -10.32 1.27 16.48
C GLY A 350 -11.02 2.38 17.32
N ASP A 351 -12.33 2.42 17.23
CA ASP A 351 -13.19 3.37 17.95
C ASP A 351 -13.75 2.81 19.28
N ARG A 352 -13.35 1.60 19.69
CA ARG A 352 -13.80 0.94 20.91
C ARG A 352 -12.68 0.61 21.86
N VAL A 353 -13.04 0.44 23.14
CA VAL A 353 -12.12 0.03 24.21
C VAL A 353 -12.76 -1.07 25.04
N GLU A 354 -11.95 -2.06 25.39
CA GLU A 354 -12.32 -3.08 26.38
C GLU A 354 -12.51 -2.44 27.75
N VAL A 355 -13.61 -2.76 28.40
CA VAL A 355 -13.91 -2.33 29.78
C VAL A 355 -14.29 -3.51 30.65
N ALA A 356 -13.78 -3.50 31.88
CA ALA A 356 -14.13 -4.48 32.89
C ALA A 356 -14.63 -3.80 34.16
N SER A 357 -15.79 -4.21 34.63
CA SER A 357 -16.41 -3.82 35.90
C SER A 357 -17.52 -4.83 36.24
N ASP A 358 -17.70 -5.11 37.53
CA ASP A 358 -18.78 -5.99 37.98
C ASP A 358 -20.18 -5.38 37.82
N ASP A 359 -20.23 -4.04 37.67
CA ASP A 359 -21.46 -3.26 37.51
C ASP A 359 -21.87 -3.06 36.04
N LEU A 360 -21.11 -3.62 35.08
CA LEU A 360 -21.38 -3.46 33.65
C LEU A 360 -21.87 -4.77 33.02
N HIS A 361 -22.90 -4.63 32.20
CA HIS A 361 -23.49 -5.75 31.45
C HIS A 361 -23.71 -5.34 29.99
N GLU A 362 -23.72 -6.34 29.12
CA GLU A 362 -24.10 -6.16 27.72
C GLU A 362 -25.51 -5.56 27.59
N GLY A 363 -25.69 -4.66 26.61
CA GLY A 363 -26.97 -4.01 26.36
C GLY A 363 -27.21 -2.74 27.17
N GLN A 364 -26.44 -2.47 28.24
CA GLN A 364 -26.53 -1.19 28.96
C GLN A 364 -26.14 -0.04 28.05
N ARG A 365 -26.79 1.11 28.24
CA ARG A 365 -26.52 2.32 27.47
C ARG A 365 -25.56 3.24 28.22
N VAL A 366 -24.56 3.75 27.52
CA VAL A 366 -23.57 4.71 28.02
C VAL A 366 -23.67 6.02 27.27
N VAL A 367 -23.38 7.11 27.96
CA VAL A 367 -23.32 8.46 27.39
C VAL A 367 -22.15 8.55 26.42
N VAL A 368 -22.39 9.16 25.25
CA VAL A 368 -21.34 9.52 24.29
C VAL A 368 -21.49 10.98 23.89
N PRO A 369 -20.40 11.65 23.45
CA PRO A 369 -20.48 13.03 22.96
C PRO A 369 -21.42 13.12 21.73
N ASN A 370 -22.20 14.18 21.65
CA ASN A 370 -22.93 14.52 20.45
C ASN A 370 -21.91 14.88 19.34
N ARG A 371 -22.00 14.21 18.21
CA ARG A 371 -21.17 14.50 17.01
C ARG A 371 -21.79 15.64 16.22
#